data_f8b99ce6e87c1079729653be8f0c47a9
#
_entry.id   f8b99ce6e87c1079729653be8f0c47a9
#
_cell.length_a   1.000
_cell.length_b   1.000
_cell.length_c   1.000
_cell.angle_alpha   90.00
_cell.angle_beta   90.00
_cell.angle_gamma   90.00
#
_symmetry.space_group_name_H-M   'P 1'
#
loop_
_entity.id
_entity.type
_entity.pdbx_description
1 polymer ?
#
loop_
_entity_poly.entity_id
_entity_poly.type
_entity_poly.pdbx_seq_one_letter_code
_entity_poly.pdbx_strand_id
1 'polypeptide(L)'
;MFNNKKNTFEQHDNESISYYRYSVRDLNITNHINKDLDVDVCVIGGGLTGVTSAFNLSKKGFNVVLLEARKIGWGASGRNGGQLSNGMRKNQIFLE
;
A
#
# COMPACT_ATOMS: atom_id res chain seq x y z
N MET A 1 28.65 -8.79 15.23
CA MET A 1 28.56 -7.33 15.39
C MET A 1 27.79 -6.78 14.23
N PHE A 2 26.46 -6.74 14.33
CA PHE A 2 25.62 -6.21 13.26
C PHE A 2 25.61 -4.69 13.38
N ASN A 3 26.24 -4.02 12.43
CA ASN A 3 26.32 -2.58 12.33
C ASN A 3 24.88 -2.04 12.13
N ASN A 4 24.47 -1.18 13.07
CA ASN A 4 23.24 -0.41 13.01
C ASN A 4 23.27 0.51 11.76
N LYS A 5 22.99 -0.02 10.59
CA LYS A 5 22.56 0.82 9.48
C LYS A 5 21.18 1.34 9.89
N LYS A 6 21.12 2.58 10.39
CA LYS A 6 19.89 3.33 10.52
C LYS A 6 19.10 3.09 9.23
N ASN A 7 17.90 2.54 9.37
CA ASN A 7 17.01 2.25 8.26
C ASN A 7 16.86 3.54 7.44
N THR A 8 17.45 3.57 6.25
CA THR A 8 17.31 4.68 5.32
C THR A 8 15.85 4.97 4.94
N PHE A 9 14.94 4.07 5.28
CA PHE A 9 13.50 4.21 5.09
C PHE A 9 12.84 5.19 6.08
N GLU A 10 13.35 5.32 7.31
CA GLU A 10 12.80 6.26 8.30
C GLU A 10 13.11 7.73 7.98
N GLN A 11 14.23 8.01 7.32
CA GLN A 11 14.60 9.38 6.93
C GLN A 11 13.73 9.94 5.80
N HIS A 12 13.17 9.10 4.93
CA HIS A 12 12.29 9.54 3.84
C HIS A 12 10.85 9.82 4.30
N ASP A 13 10.40 9.29 5.43
CA ASP A 13 9.03 9.48 5.89
C ASP A 13 8.74 10.92 6.36
N ASN A 14 9.75 11.64 6.84
CA ASN A 14 9.60 13.01 7.31
C ASN A 14 9.67 14.06 6.18
N GLU A 15 10.28 13.72 5.03
CA GLU A 15 10.53 14.70 3.96
C GLU A 15 9.46 14.71 2.86
N SER A 16 8.50 13.79 2.87
CA SER A 16 7.58 13.63 1.75
C SER A 16 6.10 13.48 2.14
N ILE A 17 5.65 14.26 3.10
CA ILE A 17 4.21 14.33 3.42
C ILE A 17 3.48 14.98 2.26
N SER A 18 2.62 14.23 1.57
CA SER A 18 1.78 14.77 0.51
C SER A 18 0.65 15.62 1.09
N TYR A 19 0.14 16.57 0.31
CA TYR A 19 -1.04 17.36 0.68
C TYR A 19 -2.22 16.46 1.08
N TYR A 20 -2.45 15.39 0.34
CA TYR A 20 -3.56 14.45 0.62
C TYR A 20 -3.38 13.75 1.96
N ARG A 21 -2.16 13.36 2.31
CA ARG A 21 -1.88 12.77 3.62
C ARG A 21 -2.07 13.76 4.76
N TYR A 22 -1.67 15.00 4.56
CA TYR A 22 -1.85 16.08 5.53
C TYR A 22 -3.34 16.38 5.78
N SER A 23 -4.17 16.31 4.74
CA SER A 23 -5.59 16.67 4.80
C SER A 23 -6.51 15.56 5.36
N VAL A 24 -6.01 14.31 5.50
CA VAL A 24 -6.83 13.19 6.01
C VAL A 24 -6.51 12.86 7.47
N ARG A 25 -7.55 12.47 8.20
CA ARG A 25 -7.43 11.95 9.58
C ARG A 25 -6.67 10.62 9.56
N ASP A 26 -5.69 10.46 10.45
CA ASP A 26 -5.02 9.18 10.66
C ASP A 26 -5.96 8.25 11.46
N LEU A 27 -6.31 7.13 10.86
CA LEU A 27 -7.21 6.15 11.47
C LEU A 27 -6.49 5.12 12.34
N ASN A 28 -5.14 5.09 12.32
CA ASN A 28 -4.32 4.14 13.08
C ASN A 28 -4.82 2.67 13.03
N ILE A 29 -5.25 2.24 11.84
CA ILE A 29 -5.87 0.93 11.63
C ILE A 29 -4.85 -0.20 11.41
N THR A 30 -3.57 0.09 11.46
CA THR A 30 -2.50 -0.86 11.20
C THR A 30 -1.78 -1.25 12.49
N ASN A 31 -1.41 -2.52 12.61
CA ASN A 31 -0.61 -3.04 13.72
C ASN A 31 0.73 -3.57 13.21
N HIS A 32 1.77 -3.45 14.01
CA HIS A 32 3.03 -4.10 13.73
C HIS A 32 2.89 -5.63 13.89
N ILE A 33 3.46 -6.37 12.95
CA ILE A 33 3.55 -7.82 13.06
C ILE A 33 4.71 -8.15 14.00
N ASN A 34 4.41 -8.89 15.06
CA ASN A 34 5.36 -9.32 16.08
C ASN A 34 5.35 -10.84 16.32
N LYS A 35 4.66 -11.59 15.47
CA LYS A 35 4.53 -13.05 15.55
C LYS A 35 4.33 -13.64 14.15
N ASP A 36 4.55 -14.94 14.04
CA ASP A 36 4.19 -15.69 12.84
C ASP A 36 2.68 -15.73 12.66
N LEU A 37 2.24 -15.62 11.42
CA LEU A 37 0.82 -15.67 11.02
C LEU A 37 0.63 -16.80 10.01
N ASP A 38 -0.39 -17.60 10.24
CA ASP A 38 -0.86 -18.61 9.30
C ASP A 38 -2.09 -18.08 8.58
N VAL A 39 -1.99 -17.89 7.27
CA VAL A 39 -3.00 -17.24 6.44
C VAL A 39 -3.10 -17.91 5.08
N ASP A 40 -4.28 -17.83 4.45
CA ASP A 40 -4.47 -18.37 3.10
C ASP A 40 -3.77 -17.51 2.04
N VAL A 41 -3.76 -16.18 2.21
CA VAL A 41 -3.19 -15.24 1.26
C VAL A 41 -2.45 -14.11 1.98
N CYS A 42 -1.22 -13.88 1.55
CA CYS A 42 -0.43 -12.71 1.95
C CYS A 42 -0.34 -11.73 0.78
N VAL A 43 -0.87 -10.51 0.96
CA VAL A 43 -0.76 -9.43 -0.01
C VAL A 43 0.34 -8.48 0.44
N ILE A 44 1.30 -8.19 -0.43
CA ILE A 44 2.43 -7.29 -0.15
C ILE A 44 2.20 -5.97 -0.87
N GLY A 45 2.10 -4.90 -0.10
CA GLY A 45 1.89 -3.53 -0.56
C GLY A 45 0.46 -3.02 -0.35
N GLY A 46 0.33 -1.93 0.39
CA GLY A 46 -0.93 -1.28 0.76
C GLY A 46 -1.34 -0.14 -0.18
N GLY A 47 -1.05 -0.25 -1.47
CA GLY A 47 -1.58 0.63 -2.50
C GLY A 47 -2.98 0.24 -2.94
N LEU A 48 -3.51 0.91 -3.96
CA LEU A 48 -4.86 0.67 -4.50
C LEU A 48 -5.08 -0.80 -4.87
N THR A 49 -4.15 -1.40 -5.60
CA THR A 49 -4.23 -2.80 -6.03
C THR A 49 -4.23 -3.76 -4.84
N GLY A 50 -3.28 -3.59 -3.91
CA GLY A 50 -3.16 -4.48 -2.76
C GLY A 50 -4.37 -4.42 -1.85
N VAL A 51 -4.84 -3.23 -1.50
CA VAL A 51 -6.03 -3.04 -0.66
C VAL A 51 -7.27 -3.63 -1.33
N THR A 52 -7.47 -3.37 -2.63
CA THR A 52 -8.62 -3.90 -3.37
C THR A 52 -8.57 -5.43 -3.45
N SER A 53 -7.40 -6.00 -3.71
CA SER A 53 -7.22 -7.45 -3.76
C SER A 53 -7.49 -8.10 -2.40
N ALA A 54 -6.89 -7.58 -1.34
CA ALA A 54 -7.09 -8.09 0.02
C ALA A 54 -8.57 -8.01 0.43
N PHE A 55 -9.23 -6.90 0.15
CA PHE A 55 -10.65 -6.72 0.44
C PHE A 55 -11.53 -7.74 -0.30
N ASN A 56 -11.32 -7.93 -1.60
CA ASN A 56 -12.13 -8.87 -2.37
C ASN A 56 -11.88 -10.33 -1.99
N LEU A 57 -10.64 -10.70 -1.67
CA LEU A 57 -10.31 -12.04 -1.19
C LEU A 57 -10.94 -12.31 0.18
N SER A 58 -10.85 -11.34 1.10
CA SER A 58 -11.49 -11.44 2.41
C SER A 58 -13.01 -11.60 2.30
N LYS A 59 -13.66 -10.86 1.39
CA LYS A 59 -15.11 -11.04 1.12
C LYS A 59 -15.48 -12.43 0.59
N LYS A 60 -14.54 -13.13 -0.05
CA LYS A 60 -14.71 -14.51 -0.52
C LYS A 60 -14.44 -15.55 0.58
N GLY A 61 -14.11 -15.14 1.80
CA GLY A 61 -13.90 -16.00 2.95
C GLY A 61 -12.45 -16.45 3.17
N PHE A 62 -11.49 -15.96 2.38
CA PHE A 62 -10.08 -16.25 2.63
C PHE A 62 -9.58 -15.50 3.87
N ASN A 63 -8.72 -16.15 4.65
CA ASN A 63 -7.94 -15.50 5.71
C ASN A 63 -6.78 -14.75 5.06
N VAL A 64 -6.86 -13.42 5.03
CA VAL A 64 -5.93 -12.55 4.28
C VAL A 64 -5.15 -11.66 5.21
N VAL A 65 -3.85 -11.57 5.01
CA VAL A 65 -3.00 -10.51 5.59
C VAL A 65 -2.51 -9.59 4.49
N LEU A 66 -2.53 -8.28 4.76
CA LEU A 66 -1.91 -7.26 3.92
C LEU A 66 -0.72 -6.66 4.66
N LEU A 67 0.44 -6.73 4.04
CA LEU A 67 1.69 -6.18 4.57
C LEU A 67 2.03 -4.88 3.85
N GLU A 68 2.27 -3.82 4.61
CA GLU A 68 2.72 -2.53 4.10
C GLU A 68 3.96 -2.06 4.87
N ALA A 69 4.99 -1.69 4.13
CA ALA A 69 6.27 -1.28 4.74
C ALA A 69 6.20 0.08 5.44
N ARG A 70 5.21 0.91 5.09
CA ARG A 70 5.02 2.27 5.62
C ARG A 70 3.60 2.46 6.14
N LYS A 71 2.78 3.19 5.41
CA LYS A 71 1.35 3.41 5.70
C LYS A 71 0.52 3.07 4.47
N ILE A 72 -0.69 2.59 4.68
CA ILE A 72 -1.63 2.34 3.58
C ILE A 72 -1.77 3.61 2.72
N GLY A 73 -1.62 3.44 1.40
CA GLY A 73 -1.67 4.55 0.45
C GLY A 73 -0.47 5.49 0.47
N TRP A 74 0.62 5.16 1.14
CA TRP A 74 1.80 6.04 1.21
C TRP A 74 2.43 6.31 -0.14
N GLY A 75 2.44 5.36 -1.03
CA GLY A 75 3.01 5.48 -2.39
C GLY A 75 2.12 6.26 -3.35
N ALA A 76 2.24 5.97 -4.64
CA ALA A 76 1.53 6.65 -5.72
C ALA A 76 0.00 6.63 -5.56
N SER A 77 -0.56 5.58 -4.95
CA SER A 77 -2.00 5.46 -4.71
C SER A 77 -2.58 6.57 -3.82
N GLY A 78 -1.80 7.13 -2.92
CA GLY A 78 -2.21 8.24 -2.05
C GLY A 78 -1.64 9.60 -2.46
N ARG A 79 -0.99 9.71 -3.63
CA ARG A 79 -0.30 10.92 -4.08
C ARG A 79 -0.77 11.42 -5.45
N ASN A 80 -1.78 10.78 -6.03
CA ASN A 80 -2.34 11.17 -7.31
C ASN A 80 -3.54 12.10 -7.14
N GLY A 81 -3.89 12.84 -8.18
CA GLY A 81 -5.04 13.76 -8.18
C GLY A 81 -6.39 13.08 -8.41
N GLY A 82 -6.47 11.75 -8.41
CA GLY A 82 -7.71 11.01 -8.65
C GLY A 82 -8.27 11.12 -10.07
N GLN A 83 -7.44 11.50 -11.03
CA GLN A 83 -7.87 11.66 -12.41
C GLN A 83 -8.19 10.32 -13.06
N LEU A 84 -9.34 10.24 -13.68
CA LEU A 84 -9.75 9.11 -14.49
C LEU A 84 -9.43 9.42 -15.97
N SER A 85 -8.58 8.61 -16.58
CA SER A 85 -8.19 8.74 -17.98
C SER A 85 -8.35 7.41 -18.69
N ASN A 86 -8.85 7.46 -19.92
CA ASN A 86 -8.92 6.31 -20.82
C ASN A 86 -7.63 6.08 -21.62
N GLY A 87 -6.60 6.90 -21.40
CA GLY A 87 -5.32 6.78 -22.07
C GLY A 87 -4.49 5.64 -21.49
N MET A 88 -4.16 4.67 -22.32
CA MET A 88 -3.18 3.64 -22.02
C MET A 88 -1.87 3.90 -22.76
N ARG A 89 -0.76 3.33 -22.25
CA ARG A 89 0.55 3.44 -22.90
C ARG A 89 0.59 2.80 -24.28
N LYS A 90 -0.31 1.85 -24.55
CA LYS A 90 -0.51 1.17 -25.83
C LYS A 90 -1.86 1.54 -26.40
N ASN A 91 -1.94 1.59 -27.75
CA ASN A 91 -3.20 1.81 -28.44
C ASN A 91 -4.18 0.68 -28.07
N GLN A 92 -5.44 1.01 -27.85
CA GLN A 92 -6.49 0.07 -27.47
C GLN A 92 -6.63 -1.07 -28.48
N ILE A 93 -6.51 -0.77 -29.78
CA ILE A 93 -6.53 -1.77 -30.86
C ILE A 93 -5.42 -2.83 -30.72
N PHE A 94 -4.34 -2.50 -30.03
CA PHE A 94 -3.25 -3.44 -29.78
C PHE A 94 -3.54 -4.39 -28.61
N LEU A 95 -4.49 -4.04 -27.75
CA LEU A 95 -4.83 -4.75 -26.53
C LEU A 95 -6.05 -5.66 -26.67
N GLU A 96 -6.80 -5.52 -27.77
CA GLU A 96 -7.92 -6.37 -28.18
C GLU A 96 -7.41 -7.57 -29.00
#